data_77babf9f1298dca7748fc879554dfea4
#
_entry.id   77babf9f1298dca7748fc879554dfea4
#
_cell.length_a   1.000
_cell.length_b   1.000
_cell.length_c   1.000
_cell.angle_alpha   90.00
_cell.angle_beta   90.00
_cell.angle_gamma   90.00
#
_symmetry.space_group_name_H-M   'P 1'
#
loop_
_entity.id
_entity.type
_entity.pdbx_description
1 polymer ?
#
loop_
_entity_poly.entity_id
_entity_poly.type
_entity_poly.pdbx_seq_one_letter_code
_entity_poly.pdbx_strand_id
1 'polypeptide(L)'
;NQKGGLYNLGDIYIYPSTMEGVGLTITEAMSTGMPVVTTNYPTMNEWFDDDKEGRLINISKKKKTALAIEKVYPNINHLAEIMVDYIDNPYKVTEHSLNARRLTENEYNWDDRDEEIIKLLSL
;
A
#
# COMPACT_ATOMS: atom_id res chain seq x y z
N ASN A 1 5.91 6.36 25.87
CA ASN A 1 5.57 7.27 24.76
C ASN A 1 6.61 7.19 23.65
N GLN A 2 6.61 6.10 22.87
CA GLN A 2 7.30 6.09 21.58
C GLN A 2 6.44 6.86 20.59
N LYS A 3 6.67 8.14 20.49
CA LYS A 3 6.15 8.95 19.41
C LYS A 3 6.96 8.63 18.17
N GLY A 4 6.33 7.95 17.21
CA GLY A 4 6.78 7.85 15.83
C GLY A 4 7.72 6.67 15.55
N GLY A 5 7.14 5.58 15.08
CA GLY A 5 7.85 4.59 14.28
C GLY A 5 8.29 5.18 12.94
N LEU A 6 8.99 4.40 12.14
CA LEU A 6 9.52 4.77 10.82
C LEU A 6 8.44 5.40 9.91
N TYR A 7 7.22 4.86 9.93
CA TYR A 7 6.09 5.35 9.14
C TYR A 7 5.48 6.68 9.59
N ASN A 8 6.04 7.33 10.61
CA ASN A 8 5.65 8.68 11.04
C ASN A 8 6.70 9.75 10.71
N LEU A 9 7.69 9.42 9.88
CA LEU A 9 8.76 10.35 9.48
C LEU A 9 8.47 11.10 8.18
N GLY A 10 7.41 10.73 7.45
CA GLY A 10 7.01 11.34 6.19
C GLY A 10 5.50 11.40 6.03
N ASP A 11 5.06 12.01 4.95
CA ASP A 11 3.64 12.23 4.65
C ASP A 11 3.07 11.17 3.70
N ILE A 12 3.93 10.50 2.92
CA ILE A 12 3.56 9.51 1.91
C ILE A 12 4.59 8.39 1.91
N TYR A 13 4.15 7.14 1.84
CA TYR A 13 5.01 5.96 1.68
C TYR A 13 5.12 5.57 0.22
N ILE A 14 6.27 5.84 -0.40
CA ILE A 14 6.55 5.49 -1.80
C ILE A 14 7.27 4.14 -1.85
N TYR A 15 6.59 3.12 -2.39
CA TYR A 15 7.04 1.74 -2.44
C TYR A 15 6.91 1.14 -3.86
N PRO A 16 7.78 1.53 -4.82
CA PRO A 16 7.72 1.10 -6.22
C PRO A 16 8.35 -0.29 -6.39
N SER A 17 7.85 -1.29 -5.67
CA SER A 17 8.38 -2.65 -5.73
C SER A 17 8.17 -3.29 -7.10
N THR A 18 9.09 -4.18 -7.48
CA THR A 18 9.03 -4.93 -8.74
C THR A 18 8.41 -6.32 -8.57
N MET A 19 8.30 -6.79 -7.33
CA MET A 19 7.75 -8.10 -6.97
C MET A 19 7.60 -8.18 -5.45
N GLU A 20 6.47 -8.67 -5.00
CA GLU A 20 6.19 -8.89 -3.59
C GLU A 20 5.54 -10.26 -3.36
N GLY A 21 5.77 -10.82 -2.18
CA GLY A 21 5.05 -12.00 -1.70
C GLY A 21 3.69 -11.62 -1.11
N VAL A 22 3.71 -10.69 -0.14
CA VAL A 22 2.53 -10.19 0.58
C VAL A 22 2.48 -8.65 0.59
N GLY A 23 3.62 -7.98 0.79
CA GLY A 23 3.71 -6.52 0.88
C GLY A 23 3.23 -5.97 2.23
N LEU A 24 3.58 -6.61 3.35
CA LEU A 24 3.16 -6.21 4.71
C LEU A 24 3.49 -4.76 5.04
N THR A 25 4.58 -4.21 4.48
CA THR A 25 4.96 -2.81 4.66
C THR A 25 3.91 -1.82 4.13
N ILE A 26 3.08 -2.24 3.18
CA ILE A 26 1.96 -1.46 2.66
C ILE A 26 0.91 -1.29 3.75
N THR A 27 0.45 -2.40 4.35
CA THR A 27 -0.56 -2.36 5.42
C THR A 27 -0.02 -1.72 6.70
N GLU A 28 1.27 -1.90 7.02
CA GLU A 28 1.92 -1.20 8.13
C GLU A 28 1.89 0.31 7.94
N ALA A 29 2.24 0.82 6.75
CA ALA A 29 2.17 2.25 6.44
C ALA A 29 0.72 2.76 6.52
N MET A 30 -0.24 2.06 5.90
CA MET A 30 -1.66 2.41 5.93
C MET A 30 -2.22 2.43 7.35
N SER A 31 -1.79 1.51 8.22
CA SER A 31 -2.23 1.45 9.62
C SER A 31 -1.79 2.67 10.45
N THR A 32 -0.75 3.37 10.04
CA THR A 32 -0.35 4.66 10.64
C THR A 32 -1.05 5.87 10.01
N GLY A 33 -1.89 5.65 9.01
CA GLY A 33 -2.53 6.71 8.24
C GLY A 33 -1.62 7.30 7.16
N MET A 34 -0.58 6.59 6.73
CA MET A 34 0.29 7.06 5.66
C MET A 34 -0.25 6.58 4.31
N PRO A 35 -0.61 7.47 3.37
CA PRO A 35 -0.97 7.09 2.02
C PRO A 35 0.17 6.33 1.33
N VAL A 36 -0.16 5.29 0.58
CA VAL A 36 0.84 4.45 -0.10
C VAL A 36 0.83 4.72 -1.59
N VAL A 37 2.02 4.83 -2.18
CA VAL A 37 2.23 4.86 -3.63
C VAL A 37 3.02 3.62 -4.02
N THR A 38 2.37 2.65 -4.68
CA THR A 38 3.00 1.37 -5.03
C THR A 38 2.69 0.94 -6.46
N THR A 39 3.36 -0.11 -6.93
CA THR A 39 3.21 -0.61 -8.30
C THR A 39 1.84 -1.29 -8.48
N ASN A 40 1.13 -0.96 -9.55
CA ASN A 40 -0.17 -1.55 -9.92
C ASN A 40 0.03 -2.98 -10.45
N TYR A 41 0.31 -3.91 -9.56
CA TYR A 41 0.50 -5.33 -9.85
C TYR A 41 0.17 -6.19 -8.62
N PRO A 42 -0.39 -7.38 -8.78
CA PRO A 42 -0.56 -8.32 -7.68
C PRO A 42 0.79 -8.61 -7.00
N THR A 43 0.89 -8.62 -5.76
CA THR A 43 0.01 -8.54 -4.59
C THR A 43 -0.17 -7.10 -4.07
N MET A 44 0.63 -6.16 -4.62
CA MET A 44 0.73 -4.77 -4.15
C MET A 44 -0.57 -3.98 -4.32
N ASN A 45 -1.29 -4.22 -5.42
CA ASN A 45 -2.55 -3.52 -5.74
C ASN A 45 -3.81 -4.17 -5.14
N GLU A 46 -3.64 -5.19 -4.31
CA GLU A 46 -4.76 -5.89 -3.66
C GLU A 46 -5.14 -5.26 -2.32
N TRP A 47 -4.31 -4.35 -1.78
CA TRP A 47 -4.47 -3.79 -0.46
C TRP A 47 -5.37 -2.57 -0.39
N PHE A 48 -5.55 -1.84 -1.51
CA PHE A 48 -6.32 -0.60 -1.54
C PHE A 48 -6.74 -0.21 -2.96
N ASP A 49 -7.69 0.72 -3.07
CA ASP A 49 -8.15 1.29 -4.33
C ASP A 49 -7.31 2.50 -4.74
N ASP A 50 -7.01 2.61 -6.05
CA ASP A 50 -6.30 3.77 -6.59
C ASP A 50 -7.09 5.07 -6.40
N ASP A 51 -6.39 6.15 -6.06
CA ASP A 51 -6.94 7.50 -5.81
C ASP A 51 -7.99 7.56 -4.67
N LYS A 52 -7.90 6.62 -3.70
CA LYS A 52 -8.78 6.58 -2.54
C LYS A 52 -8.02 6.43 -1.22
N GLU A 53 -7.21 5.42 -1.06
CA GLU A 53 -6.32 5.21 0.09
C GLU A 53 -4.86 5.49 -0.23
N GLY A 54 -4.53 5.62 -1.51
CA GLY A 54 -3.19 5.83 -2.04
C GLY A 54 -3.20 5.90 -3.55
N ARG A 55 -2.06 5.64 -4.19
CA ARG A 55 -1.94 5.69 -5.64
C ARG A 55 -1.21 4.46 -6.18
N LEU A 56 -1.67 3.99 -7.33
CA LEU A 56 -1.11 2.84 -8.02
C LEU A 56 -0.30 3.28 -9.26
N ILE A 57 0.99 2.95 -9.27
CA ILE A 57 1.91 3.30 -10.37
C ILE A 57 1.71 2.31 -11.52
N ASN A 58 1.41 2.80 -12.71
CA ASN A 58 1.32 1.98 -13.91
C ASN A 58 2.62 1.22 -14.19
N ILE A 59 2.51 0.06 -14.80
CA ILE A 59 3.65 -0.77 -15.20
C ILE A 59 4.21 -0.26 -16.53
N SER A 60 5.54 -0.13 -16.63
CA SER A 60 6.23 0.17 -17.89
C SER A 60 6.60 -1.07 -18.68
N LYS A 61 6.99 -2.16 -17.99
CA LYS A 61 7.37 -3.43 -18.60
C LYS A 61 7.27 -4.60 -17.63
N LYS A 62 7.21 -5.81 -18.19
CA LYS A 62 7.29 -7.08 -17.48
C LYS A 62 8.49 -7.88 -17.97
N LYS A 63 9.13 -8.63 -17.08
CA LYS A 63 10.21 -9.57 -17.41
C LYS A 63 10.04 -10.86 -16.63
N LYS A 64 10.29 -12.00 -17.26
CA LYS A 64 10.43 -13.28 -16.55
C LYS A 64 11.87 -13.45 -16.08
N THR A 65 12.04 -13.90 -14.85
CA THR A 65 13.34 -14.32 -14.31
C THR A 65 13.72 -15.69 -14.86
N ALA A 66 14.96 -16.14 -14.62
CA ALA A 66 15.39 -17.50 -14.96
C ALA A 66 14.56 -18.61 -14.30
N LEU A 67 13.89 -18.30 -13.17
CA LEU A 67 12.97 -19.21 -12.46
C LEU A 67 11.51 -19.06 -12.92
N ALA A 68 11.27 -18.47 -14.08
CA ALA A 68 9.95 -18.19 -14.65
C ALA A 68 9.04 -17.28 -13.81
N ILE A 69 9.60 -16.59 -12.80
CA ILE A 69 8.86 -15.64 -11.98
C ILE A 69 8.74 -14.33 -12.76
N GLU A 70 7.53 -13.77 -12.83
CA GLU A 70 7.29 -12.48 -13.48
C GLU A 70 7.69 -11.34 -12.54
N LYS A 71 8.55 -10.44 -13.02
CA LYS A 71 8.87 -9.14 -12.41
C LYS A 71 8.27 -8.03 -13.24
N VAL A 72 7.71 -7.05 -12.57
CA VAL A 72 7.21 -5.83 -13.20
C VAL A 72 8.09 -4.64 -12.85
N TYR A 73 8.09 -3.64 -13.71
CA TYR A 73 8.84 -2.41 -13.48
C TYR A 73 7.85 -1.23 -13.52
N PRO A 74 7.80 -0.42 -12.48
CA PRO A 74 6.91 0.73 -12.44
C PRO A 74 7.29 1.75 -13.51
N ASN A 75 6.30 2.51 -13.99
CA ASN A 75 6.51 3.62 -14.89
C ASN A 75 6.95 4.85 -14.09
N ILE A 76 8.21 5.24 -14.27
CA ILE A 76 8.84 6.35 -13.53
C ILE A 76 8.16 7.70 -13.85
N ASN A 77 7.73 7.91 -15.09
CA ASN A 77 7.02 9.15 -15.44
C ASN A 77 5.68 9.24 -14.73
N HIS A 78 4.92 8.15 -14.70
CA HIS A 78 3.65 8.11 -13.95
C HIS A 78 3.87 8.28 -12.43
N LEU A 79 4.94 7.72 -11.87
CA LEU A 79 5.30 7.98 -10.47
C LEU A 79 5.58 9.47 -10.23
N ALA A 80 6.32 10.12 -11.13
CA ALA A 80 6.59 11.55 -11.03
C ALA A 80 5.29 12.38 -11.13
N GLU A 81 4.36 12.03 -12.02
CA GLU A 81 3.04 12.65 -12.13
C GLU A 81 2.23 12.52 -10.83
N ILE A 82 2.23 11.34 -10.20
CA ILE A 82 1.58 11.11 -8.90
C ILE A 82 2.20 12.00 -7.81
N MET A 83 3.52 12.12 -7.77
CA MET A 83 4.20 12.97 -6.79
C MET A 83 3.85 14.45 -6.98
N VAL A 84 3.83 14.91 -8.24
CA VAL A 84 3.41 16.29 -8.58
C VAL A 84 1.95 16.53 -8.19
N ASP A 85 1.06 15.57 -8.46
CA ASP A 85 -0.36 15.67 -8.07
C ASP A 85 -0.54 15.85 -6.55
N TYR A 86 0.21 15.12 -5.72
CA TYR A 86 0.18 15.30 -4.28
C TYR A 86 0.76 16.65 -3.81
N ILE A 87 1.78 17.18 -4.50
CA ILE A 87 2.35 18.50 -4.22
C ILE A 87 1.34 19.61 -4.56
N ASP A 88 0.71 19.51 -5.72
CA ASP A 88 -0.25 20.50 -6.21
C ASP A 88 -1.60 20.43 -5.49
N ASN A 89 -1.95 19.24 -4.97
CA ASN A 89 -3.20 18.94 -4.30
C ASN A 89 -2.99 18.35 -2.89
N PRO A 90 -2.42 19.09 -1.94
CA PRO A 90 -2.04 18.56 -0.61
C PRO A 90 -3.22 18.05 0.22
N TYR A 91 -4.46 18.47 -0.10
CA TYR A 91 -5.67 17.94 0.52
C TYR A 91 -5.85 16.42 0.27
N LYS A 92 -5.35 15.90 -0.86
CA LYS A 92 -5.38 14.46 -1.17
C LYS A 92 -4.56 13.63 -0.19
N VAL A 93 -3.44 14.17 0.30
CA VAL A 93 -2.64 13.49 1.33
C VAL A 93 -3.50 13.26 2.57
N THR A 94 -4.23 14.29 3.02
CA THR A 94 -5.12 14.18 4.19
C THR A 94 -6.27 13.22 3.95
N GLU A 95 -6.90 13.30 2.79
CA GLU A 95 -8.03 12.43 2.41
C GLU A 95 -7.61 10.96 2.34
N HIS A 96 -6.54 10.67 1.59
CA HIS A 96 -6.01 9.31 1.46
C HIS A 96 -5.50 8.77 2.80
N SER A 97 -4.90 9.62 3.65
CA SER A 97 -4.48 9.29 5.00
C SER A 97 -5.65 8.77 5.86
N LEU A 98 -6.75 9.50 5.89
CA LEU A 98 -7.95 9.12 6.63
C LEU A 98 -8.57 7.83 6.08
N ASN A 99 -8.62 7.70 4.76
CA ASN A 99 -9.18 6.52 4.10
C ASN A 99 -8.30 5.28 4.34
N ALA A 100 -6.97 5.40 4.21
CA ALA A 100 -6.02 4.32 4.48
C ALA A 100 -6.15 3.81 5.92
N ARG A 101 -6.24 4.73 6.89
CA ARG A 101 -6.43 4.36 8.29
C ARG A 101 -7.76 3.64 8.53
N ARG A 102 -8.86 4.15 7.97
CA ARG A 102 -10.19 3.52 8.07
C ARG A 102 -10.22 2.13 7.46
N LEU A 103 -9.61 1.97 6.28
CA LEU A 103 -9.56 0.67 5.61
C LEU A 103 -8.83 -0.37 6.48
N THR A 104 -7.68 -0.02 7.06
CA THR A 104 -6.94 -0.94 7.93
C THR A 104 -7.69 -1.25 9.23
N GLU A 105 -8.38 -0.30 9.82
CA GLU A 105 -9.19 -0.53 11.03
C GLU A 105 -10.40 -1.43 10.77
N ASN A 106 -11.02 -1.32 9.59
CA ASN A 106 -12.24 -2.06 9.27
C ASN A 106 -11.98 -3.44 8.63
N GLU A 107 -10.95 -3.56 7.79
CA GLU A 107 -10.75 -4.74 6.95
C GLU A 107 -9.52 -5.58 7.37
N TYR A 108 -8.53 -4.96 8.00
CA TYR A 108 -7.23 -5.59 8.30
C TYR A 108 -6.94 -5.67 9.80
N ASN A 109 -7.96 -5.48 10.64
CA ASN A 109 -7.85 -5.62 12.08
C ASN A 109 -7.83 -7.09 12.47
N TRP A 110 -6.79 -7.52 13.20
CA TRP A 110 -6.66 -8.89 13.68
C TRP A 110 -7.70 -9.26 14.74
N ASP A 111 -8.12 -8.29 15.56
CA ASP A 111 -9.08 -8.53 16.63
C ASP A 111 -10.43 -9.04 16.09
N ASP A 112 -10.83 -8.59 14.90
CA ASP A 112 -12.05 -9.02 14.22
C ASP A 112 -11.96 -10.44 13.63
N ARG A 113 -10.75 -11.00 13.57
CA ARG A 113 -10.49 -12.34 13.01
C ARG A 113 -10.34 -13.44 14.06
N ASP A 114 -10.23 -13.07 15.31
CA ASP A 114 -10.04 -14.02 16.42
C ASP A 114 -11.16 -15.06 16.48
N GLU A 115 -12.42 -14.65 16.34
CA GLU A 115 -13.56 -15.55 16.33
C GLU A 115 -13.54 -16.54 15.14
N GLU A 116 -13.17 -16.10 13.95
CA GLU A 116 -13.02 -16.95 12.77
C GLU A 116 -11.93 -17.99 12.97
N ILE A 117 -10.76 -17.57 13.48
CA ILE A 117 -9.63 -18.43 13.75
C ILE A 117 -9.98 -19.48 14.80
N ILE A 118 -10.60 -19.06 15.92
CA ILE A 118 -11.07 -19.95 16.99
C ILE A 118 -12.06 -20.98 16.43
N LYS A 119 -13.01 -20.55 15.60
CA LYS A 119 -13.98 -21.45 14.97
C LYS A 119 -13.33 -22.46 14.05
N LEU A 120 -12.32 -22.07 13.26
CA LEU A 120 -11.57 -22.97 12.41
C LEU A 120 -10.73 -23.98 13.22
N LEU A 121 -10.18 -23.57 14.36
CA LEU A 121 -9.37 -24.43 15.22
C LEU A 121 -10.21 -25.33 16.15
N SER A 122 -11.49 -25.02 16.33
CA SER A 122 -12.42 -25.80 17.17
C SER A 122 -13.04 -26.99 16.45
N LEU A 123 -12.63 -27.25 15.21
CA LEU A 123 -13.01 -28.43 14.44
C LEU A 123 -12.15 -29.63 14.81
#